data_31e42ae5c8d3965ce3b8d3d68fcda136
#
_entry.id   31e42ae5c8d3965ce3b8d3d68fcda136
#
_cell.length_a   1.000
_cell.length_b   1.000
_cell.length_c   1.000
_cell.angle_alpha   90.00
_cell.angle_beta   90.00
_cell.angle_gamma   90.00
#
_symmetry.space_group_name_H-M   'P 1'
#
loop_
_entity.id
_entity.type
_entity.pdbx_description
1 polymer ?
#
loop_
_entity_poly.entity_id
_entity_poly.type
_entity_poly.pdbx_seq_one_letter_code
_entity_poly.pdbx_strand_id
1 'polypeptide(L)'
;LVALPLFVPWWARYFDGEHVIVYRARQCRALVAAVALYCVAVFGEWQWLLWLAALTYGFAMAGANLGWNLGHTDFATSGRAQHYMGVHVTLTGVRGMLAPPAGMLAYQLLENWQRGSGKLALALPLVMTTAGATGFNRMKNRRT
;
A
#
# COMPACT_ATOMS: atom_id res chain seq x y z
N LEU A 1 -15.06 1.64 0.98
CA LEU A 1 -14.97 3.05 1.46
C LEU A 1 -15.37 3.22 2.93
N VAL A 2 -16.33 2.43 3.46
CA VAL A 2 -16.79 2.51 4.87
C VAL A 2 -15.70 2.10 5.87
N ALA A 3 -14.81 1.19 5.52
CA ALA A 3 -13.74 0.72 6.41
C ALA A 3 -12.70 1.82 6.75
N LEU A 4 -12.46 2.77 5.86
CA LEU A 4 -11.49 3.85 6.07
C LEU A 4 -11.74 4.65 7.36
N PRO A 5 -12.92 5.29 7.56
CA PRO A 5 -13.16 6.10 8.75
C PRO A 5 -13.15 5.28 10.05
N LEU A 6 -13.50 3.99 10.00
CA LEU A 6 -13.49 3.11 11.17
C LEU A 6 -12.08 2.86 11.70
N PHE A 7 -11.08 2.74 10.83
CA PHE A 7 -9.73 2.37 11.20
C PHE A 7 -8.77 3.55 11.34
N VAL A 8 -9.14 4.75 10.87
CA VAL A 8 -8.31 5.96 11.01
C VAL A 8 -7.98 6.28 12.48
N PRO A 9 -8.93 6.25 13.46
CA PRO A 9 -8.61 6.55 14.84
C PRO A 9 -7.60 5.58 15.47
N TRP A 10 -7.66 4.31 15.07
CA TRP A 10 -6.70 3.29 15.54
C TRP A 10 -5.29 3.58 15.01
N TRP A 11 -5.16 3.89 13.72
CA TRP A 11 -3.89 4.24 13.11
C TRP A 11 -3.32 5.58 13.59
N ALA A 12 -4.18 6.56 13.92
CA ALA A 12 -3.76 7.85 14.46
C ALA A 12 -3.01 7.68 15.79
N ARG A 13 -3.52 6.85 16.70
CA ARG A 13 -2.85 6.56 17.98
C ARG A 13 -1.45 5.97 17.79
N TYR A 14 -1.28 5.14 16.75
CA TYR A 14 0.04 4.59 16.40
C TYR A 14 0.95 5.63 15.78
N PHE A 15 0.40 6.52 14.99
CA PHE A 15 1.16 7.57 14.32
C PHE A 15 1.73 8.58 15.34
N ASP A 16 0.94 8.97 16.31
CA ASP A 16 1.34 9.94 17.35
C ASP A 16 2.45 9.43 18.29
N GLY A 17 2.57 8.12 18.45
CA GLY A 17 3.54 7.50 19.36
C GLY A 17 4.83 7.00 18.70
N GLU A 18 4.94 7.01 17.37
CA GLU A 18 6.04 6.36 16.68
C GLU A 18 6.58 7.15 15.49
N HIS A 19 7.89 7.09 15.26
CA HIS A 19 8.49 7.68 14.07
C HIS A 19 7.90 7.07 12.77
N VAL A 20 7.69 7.90 11.75
CA VAL A 20 7.04 7.52 10.48
C VAL A 20 7.61 6.28 9.83
N ILE A 21 8.92 6.00 9.93
CA ILE A 21 9.53 4.78 9.35
C ILE A 21 9.01 3.53 10.05
N VAL A 22 8.88 3.54 11.37
CA VAL A 22 8.35 2.40 12.15
C VAL A 22 6.86 2.21 11.85
N TYR A 23 6.14 3.31 11.81
CA TYR A 23 4.74 3.34 11.40
C TYR A 23 4.54 2.72 10.01
N ARG A 24 5.31 3.19 9.01
CA ARG A 24 5.25 2.69 7.64
C ARG A 24 5.61 1.21 7.54
N ALA A 25 6.59 0.73 8.30
CA ALA A 25 6.93 -0.68 8.33
C ALA A 25 5.76 -1.57 8.79
N ARG A 26 4.95 -1.09 9.75
CA ARG A 26 3.73 -1.80 10.21
C ARG A 26 2.60 -1.71 9.18
N GLN A 27 2.36 -0.51 8.65
CA GLN A 27 1.32 -0.27 7.67
C GLN A 27 1.55 -1.07 6.37
N CYS A 28 2.80 -1.13 5.87
CA CYS A 28 3.12 -1.91 4.68
C CYS A 28 2.91 -3.42 4.89
N ARG A 29 3.13 -3.95 6.09
CA ARG A 29 2.80 -5.37 6.39
C ARG A 29 1.30 -5.64 6.28
N ALA A 30 0.46 -4.73 6.78
CA ALA A 30 -0.98 -4.84 6.61
C ALA A 30 -1.40 -4.80 5.13
N LEU A 31 -0.73 -3.97 4.32
CA LEU A 31 -0.98 -3.91 2.88
C LEU A 31 -0.55 -5.21 2.17
N VAL A 32 0.62 -5.77 2.52
CA VAL A 32 1.07 -7.07 1.98
C VAL A 32 0.06 -8.17 2.33
N ALA A 33 -0.42 -8.21 3.57
CA ALA A 33 -1.43 -9.18 3.99
C ALA A 33 -2.73 -9.05 3.18
N ALA A 34 -3.18 -7.82 2.93
CA ALA A 34 -4.37 -7.57 2.13
C ALA A 34 -4.20 -8.06 0.67
N VAL A 35 -3.06 -7.72 0.04
CA VAL A 35 -2.78 -8.14 -1.35
C VAL A 35 -2.61 -9.66 -1.42
N ALA A 36 -1.95 -10.29 -0.45
CA ALA A 36 -1.83 -11.74 -0.37
C ALA A 36 -3.21 -12.42 -0.24
N LEU A 37 -4.11 -11.86 0.58
CA LEU A 37 -5.49 -12.36 0.69
C LEU A 37 -6.25 -12.24 -0.63
N TYR A 38 -6.08 -11.15 -1.39
CA TYR A 38 -6.65 -11.04 -2.74
C TYR A 38 -6.10 -12.10 -3.68
N CYS A 39 -4.80 -12.36 -3.66
CA CYS A 39 -4.19 -13.43 -4.46
C CYS A 39 -4.81 -14.78 -4.09
N VAL A 40 -4.85 -15.13 -2.80
CA VAL A 40 -5.42 -16.39 -2.32
C VAL A 40 -6.89 -16.52 -2.72
N ALA A 41 -7.68 -15.45 -2.58
CA ALA A 41 -9.09 -15.45 -2.95
C ALA A 41 -9.31 -15.69 -4.45
N VAL A 42 -8.51 -15.04 -5.31
CA VAL A 42 -8.64 -15.15 -6.77
C VAL A 42 -8.12 -16.48 -7.29
N PHE A 43 -6.97 -16.96 -6.79
CA PHE A 43 -6.40 -18.24 -7.22
C PHE A 43 -7.18 -19.45 -6.67
N GLY A 44 -7.72 -19.33 -5.45
CA GLY A 44 -8.56 -20.36 -4.83
C GLY A 44 -10.03 -20.30 -5.22
N GLU A 45 -10.45 -19.28 -5.99
CA GLU A 45 -11.84 -19.02 -6.36
C GLU A 45 -12.79 -18.87 -5.14
N TRP A 46 -12.25 -18.42 -4.01
CA TRP A 46 -12.98 -18.27 -2.76
C TRP A 46 -13.60 -16.87 -2.64
N GLN A 47 -14.80 -16.70 -3.16
CA GLN A 47 -15.49 -15.41 -3.19
C GLN A 47 -15.68 -14.75 -1.81
N TRP A 48 -15.95 -15.54 -0.77
CA TRP A 48 -16.11 -15.03 0.60
C TRP A 48 -14.82 -14.38 1.14
N LEU A 49 -13.65 -14.88 0.70
CA LEU A 49 -12.35 -14.36 1.12
C LEU A 49 -12.08 -12.95 0.54
N LEU A 50 -12.75 -12.58 -0.56
CA LEU A 50 -12.66 -11.23 -1.12
C LEU A 50 -13.18 -10.17 -0.14
N TRP A 51 -14.19 -10.48 0.65
CA TRP A 51 -14.68 -9.57 1.68
C TRP A 51 -13.65 -9.33 2.78
N LEU A 52 -12.98 -10.38 3.24
CA LEU A 52 -11.90 -10.28 4.22
C LEU A 52 -10.71 -9.52 3.63
N ALA A 53 -10.33 -9.80 2.39
CA ALA A 53 -9.28 -9.07 1.68
C ALA A 53 -9.62 -7.58 1.55
N ALA A 54 -10.87 -7.24 1.19
CA ALA A 54 -11.34 -5.86 1.08
C ALA A 54 -11.32 -5.13 2.43
N LEU A 55 -11.73 -5.80 3.52
CA LEU A 55 -11.69 -5.24 4.87
C LEU A 55 -10.24 -4.98 5.31
N THR A 56 -9.34 -5.95 5.11
CA THR A 56 -7.91 -5.83 5.41
C THR A 56 -7.25 -4.74 4.58
N TYR A 57 -7.64 -4.62 3.32
CA TYR A 57 -7.18 -3.54 2.45
C TYR A 57 -7.66 -2.17 2.95
N GLY A 58 -8.93 -2.04 3.33
CA GLY A 58 -9.47 -0.82 3.93
C GLY A 58 -8.74 -0.42 5.20
N PHE A 59 -8.41 -1.39 6.06
CA PHE A 59 -7.56 -1.19 7.24
C PHE A 59 -6.17 -0.67 6.85
N ALA A 60 -5.48 -1.33 5.92
CA ALA A 60 -4.16 -0.91 5.46
C ALA A 60 -4.18 0.48 4.81
N MET A 61 -5.22 0.80 4.03
CA MET A 61 -5.38 2.11 3.38
C MET A 61 -5.70 3.23 4.35
N ALA A 62 -6.40 2.97 5.46
CA ALA A 62 -6.59 3.96 6.52
C ALA A 62 -5.24 4.42 7.10
N GLY A 63 -4.34 3.47 7.37
CA GLY A 63 -2.98 3.78 7.79
C GLY A 63 -2.15 4.44 6.70
N ALA A 64 -2.30 4.00 5.45
CA ALA A 64 -1.59 4.58 4.32
C ALA A 64 -1.90 6.07 4.15
N ASN A 65 -3.18 6.45 4.25
CA ASN A 65 -3.61 7.84 4.13
C ASN A 65 -3.01 8.74 5.21
N LEU A 66 -2.96 8.31 6.47
CA LEU A 66 -2.32 9.07 7.55
C LEU A 66 -0.81 9.23 7.29
N GLY A 67 -0.09 8.13 7.08
CA GLY A 67 1.33 8.17 6.81
C GLY A 67 1.69 8.91 5.53
N TRP A 68 0.74 9.00 4.59
CA TRP A 68 0.88 9.74 3.35
C TRP A 68 0.76 11.26 3.57
N ASN A 69 -0.26 11.68 4.30
CA ASN A 69 -0.53 13.10 4.51
C ASN A 69 0.34 13.73 5.60
N LEU A 70 0.77 12.96 6.61
CA LEU A 70 1.49 13.48 7.76
C LEU A 70 2.95 13.03 7.83
N GLY A 71 3.32 11.95 7.15
CA GLY A 71 4.66 11.35 7.29
C GLY A 71 5.82 12.24 6.83
N HIS A 72 5.57 13.26 6.03
CA HIS A 72 6.59 14.21 5.61
C HIS A 72 6.99 15.18 6.75
N THR A 73 6.13 15.37 7.75
CA THR A 73 6.41 16.28 8.87
C THR A 73 7.60 15.81 9.73
N ASP A 74 7.82 14.51 9.83
CA ASP A 74 8.95 13.93 10.56
C ASP A 74 10.33 14.20 9.91
N PHE A 75 10.34 14.57 8.64
CA PHE A 75 11.57 14.87 7.89
C PHE A 75 11.73 16.34 7.56
N ALA A 76 10.64 17.11 7.64
CA ALA A 76 10.65 18.51 7.27
C ALA A 76 11.21 19.36 8.40
N THR A 77 12.30 20.09 8.13
CA THR A 77 12.68 21.23 8.97
C THR A 77 11.67 22.36 8.81
N SER A 78 11.55 23.23 9.84
CA SER A 78 10.63 24.38 9.82
C SER A 78 10.78 25.16 8.49
N GLY A 79 9.66 25.36 7.78
CA GLY A 79 9.58 26.10 6.53
C GLY A 79 9.76 25.27 5.24
N ARG A 80 10.18 24.00 5.30
CA ARG A 80 10.37 23.15 4.10
C ARG A 80 9.30 22.09 3.87
N ALA A 81 8.31 21.99 4.74
CA ALA A 81 7.25 20.97 4.66
C ALA A 81 6.48 21.04 3.32
N GLN A 82 6.26 22.24 2.79
CA GLN A 82 5.56 22.44 1.52
C GLN A 82 6.34 21.85 0.33
N HIS A 83 7.69 21.96 0.32
CA HIS A 83 8.53 21.42 -0.74
C HIS A 83 8.48 19.88 -0.73
N TYR A 84 8.59 19.26 0.45
CA TYR A 84 8.45 17.81 0.58
C TYR A 84 7.07 17.32 0.15
N MET A 85 6.02 18.04 0.53
CA MET A 85 4.65 17.72 0.09
C MET A 85 4.49 17.85 -1.42
N GLY A 86 5.04 18.90 -2.04
CA GLY A 86 5.02 19.09 -3.50
C GLY A 86 5.64 17.92 -4.25
N VAL A 87 6.86 17.51 -3.87
CA VAL A 87 7.54 16.35 -4.46
C VAL A 87 6.70 15.08 -4.28
N HIS A 88 6.17 14.89 -3.08
CA HIS A 88 5.36 13.73 -2.75
C HIS A 88 4.08 13.63 -3.60
N VAL A 89 3.34 14.72 -3.72
CA VAL A 89 2.11 14.78 -4.55
C VAL A 89 2.43 14.54 -6.03
N THR A 90 3.51 15.13 -6.54
CA THR A 90 3.94 14.93 -7.94
C THR A 90 4.26 13.48 -8.23
N LEU A 91 5.09 12.83 -7.39
CA LEU A 91 5.42 11.41 -7.54
C LEU A 91 4.17 10.51 -7.45
N THR A 92 3.21 10.89 -6.62
CA THR A 92 1.93 10.19 -6.51
C THR A 92 1.09 10.33 -7.77
N GLY A 93 1.02 11.54 -8.32
CA GLY A 93 0.32 11.79 -9.59
C GLY A 93 0.90 10.95 -10.72
N VAL A 94 2.23 10.95 -10.88
CA VAL A 94 2.92 10.13 -11.89
C VAL A 94 2.60 8.63 -11.68
N ARG A 95 2.70 8.13 -10.45
CA ARG A 95 2.33 6.75 -10.15
C ARG A 95 0.87 6.47 -10.45
N GLY A 96 -0.04 7.38 -10.09
CA GLY A 96 -1.47 7.25 -10.34
C GLY A 96 -1.82 7.19 -11.82
N MET A 97 -1.07 7.90 -12.67
CA MET A 97 -1.22 7.84 -14.12
C MET A 97 -0.68 6.55 -14.73
N LEU A 98 0.45 6.06 -14.25
CA LEU A 98 1.16 4.93 -14.87
C LEU A 98 0.68 3.56 -14.36
N ALA A 99 0.32 3.45 -13.08
CA ALA A 99 0.02 2.14 -12.49
C ALA A 99 -1.24 1.47 -13.06
N PRO A 100 -2.39 2.17 -13.28
CA PRO A 100 -3.57 1.53 -13.85
C PRO A 100 -3.36 0.99 -15.27
N PRO A 101 -2.82 1.78 -16.23
CA PRO A 101 -2.57 1.25 -17.59
C PRO A 101 -1.51 0.15 -17.60
N ALA A 102 -0.47 0.24 -16.77
CA ALA A 102 0.54 -0.81 -16.67
C ALA A 102 -0.06 -2.13 -16.14
N GLY A 103 -0.94 -2.05 -15.13
CA GLY A 103 -1.64 -3.21 -14.60
C GLY A 103 -2.58 -3.85 -15.63
N MET A 104 -3.33 -3.02 -16.38
CA MET A 104 -4.22 -3.49 -17.45
C MET A 104 -3.44 -4.14 -18.59
N LEU A 105 -2.33 -3.53 -19.00
CA LEU A 105 -1.46 -4.08 -20.03
C LEU A 105 -0.87 -5.42 -19.60
N ALA A 106 -0.38 -5.54 -18.38
CA ALA A 106 0.12 -6.80 -17.84
C ALA A 106 -0.96 -7.89 -17.86
N TYR A 107 -2.18 -7.55 -17.44
CA TYR A 107 -3.32 -8.46 -17.47
C TYR A 107 -3.61 -8.92 -18.91
N GLN A 108 -3.71 -7.99 -19.87
CA GLN A 108 -4.01 -8.31 -21.27
C GLN A 108 -2.92 -9.16 -21.92
N LEU A 109 -1.65 -8.84 -21.69
CA LEU A 109 -0.53 -9.61 -22.25
C LEU A 109 -0.53 -11.06 -21.73
N LEU A 110 -0.77 -11.24 -20.43
CA LEU A 110 -0.86 -12.58 -19.84
C LEU A 110 -2.07 -13.35 -20.36
N GLU A 111 -3.24 -12.72 -20.43
CA GLU A 111 -4.47 -13.36 -20.91
C GLU A 111 -4.39 -13.75 -22.38
N ASN A 112 -3.72 -12.94 -23.23
CA ASN A 112 -3.49 -13.23 -24.63
C ASN A 112 -2.46 -14.35 -24.82
N TRP A 113 -1.49 -14.48 -23.90
CA TRP A 113 -0.51 -15.57 -23.94
C TRP A 113 -1.17 -16.91 -23.60
N GLN A 114 -1.98 -16.95 -22.55
CA GLN A 114 -2.75 -18.14 -22.17
C GLN A 114 -4.04 -17.70 -21.48
N ARG A 115 -5.17 -18.19 -21.98
CA ARG A 115 -6.49 -17.90 -21.37
C ARG A 115 -6.50 -18.29 -19.90
N GLY A 116 -6.95 -17.37 -19.03
CA GLY A 116 -7.02 -17.54 -17.59
C GLY A 116 -5.72 -17.21 -16.84
N SER A 117 -4.63 -16.84 -17.53
CA SER A 117 -3.38 -16.43 -16.89
C SER A 117 -3.36 -14.95 -16.51
N GLY A 118 -4.33 -14.15 -16.94
CA GLY A 118 -4.45 -12.74 -16.57
C GLY A 118 -4.43 -12.49 -15.06
N LYS A 119 -4.96 -13.44 -14.27
CA LYS A 119 -4.90 -13.39 -12.79
C LYS A 119 -3.46 -13.35 -12.23
N LEU A 120 -2.44 -13.79 -12.98
CA LEU A 120 -1.03 -13.68 -12.58
C LEU A 120 -0.56 -12.22 -12.50
N ALA A 121 -1.27 -11.26 -13.14
CA ALA A 121 -0.98 -9.85 -13.00
C ALA A 121 -1.05 -9.37 -11.53
N LEU A 122 -1.80 -10.07 -10.66
CA LEU A 122 -1.84 -9.82 -9.22
C LEU A 122 -0.49 -10.07 -8.52
N ALA A 123 0.41 -10.83 -9.12
CA ALA A 123 1.76 -11.01 -8.60
C ALA A 123 2.54 -9.68 -8.59
N LEU A 124 2.25 -8.78 -9.52
CA LEU A 124 2.94 -7.50 -9.63
C LEU A 124 2.73 -6.62 -8.37
N PRO A 125 1.50 -6.28 -7.94
CA PRO A 125 1.30 -5.54 -6.71
C PRO A 125 1.77 -6.30 -5.47
N LEU A 126 1.73 -7.63 -5.45
CA LEU A 126 2.26 -8.42 -4.34
C LEU A 126 3.77 -8.26 -4.21
N VAL A 127 4.51 -8.37 -5.29
CA VAL A 127 5.98 -8.17 -5.31
C VAL A 127 6.33 -6.74 -4.90
N MET A 128 5.65 -5.73 -5.48
CA MET A 128 5.91 -4.32 -5.18
C MET A 128 5.63 -3.97 -3.72
N THR A 129 4.51 -4.43 -3.16
CA THR A 129 4.16 -4.18 -1.75
C THR A 129 5.12 -4.90 -0.80
N THR A 130 5.53 -6.11 -1.13
CA THR A 130 6.51 -6.88 -0.35
C THR A 130 7.89 -6.22 -0.39
N ALA A 131 8.35 -5.76 -1.54
CA ALA A 131 9.59 -5.00 -1.68
C ALA A 131 9.56 -3.71 -0.85
N GLY A 132 8.45 -2.96 -0.90
CA GLY A 132 8.24 -1.77 -0.07
C GLY A 132 8.27 -2.09 1.42
N ALA A 133 7.58 -3.15 1.85
CA ALA A 133 7.56 -3.58 3.26
C ALA A 133 8.95 -3.98 3.76
N THR A 134 9.70 -4.73 2.94
CA THR A 134 11.08 -5.12 3.28
C THR A 134 12.02 -3.92 3.36
N GLY A 135 11.86 -2.94 2.46
CA GLY A 135 12.59 -1.67 2.49
C GLY A 135 12.36 -0.91 3.80
N PHE A 136 11.11 -0.70 4.20
CA PHE A 136 10.80 -0.04 5.47
C PHE A 136 11.25 -0.83 6.70
N ASN A 137 11.16 -2.15 6.69
CA ASN A 137 11.68 -2.98 7.77
C ASN A 137 13.22 -2.87 7.90
N ARG A 138 13.96 -2.84 6.79
CA ARG A 138 15.41 -2.62 6.81
C ARG A 138 15.78 -1.23 7.36
N MET A 139 15.05 -0.20 6.96
CA MET A 139 15.27 1.15 7.49
C MET A 139 14.94 1.24 8.98
N LYS A 140 13.88 0.58 9.44
CA LYS A 140 13.54 0.47 10.85
C LYS A 140 14.70 -0.14 11.64
N ASN A 141 15.20 -1.31 11.22
CA ASN A 141 16.25 -2.07 11.93
C ASN A 141 17.63 -1.35 11.95
N ARG A 142 17.82 -0.35 11.10
CA ARG A 142 19.05 0.49 11.14
C ARG A 142 18.95 1.64 12.13
N ARG A 143 17.80 1.89 12.69
CA ARG A 143 17.55 2.97 13.66
C ARG A 143 17.43 2.48 15.10
N THR A 144 17.14 1.20 15.29
CA THR A 144 17.23 0.49 16.58
C THR A 144 18.63 -0.03 16.78
#